data_ddbcad88f23b3b125afc7cbef1fc417b
#
_entry.id   ddbcad88f23b3b125afc7cbef1fc417b
#
_cell.length_a   1.000
_cell.length_b   1.000
_cell.length_c   1.000
_cell.angle_alpha   90.00
_cell.angle_beta   90.00
_cell.angle_gamma   90.00
#
_symmetry.space_group_name_H-M   'P 1'
#
loop_
_entity.id
_entity.type
_entity.pdbx_description
1 polymer ?
#
loop_
_entity_poly.entity_id
_entity_poly.type
_entity_poly.pdbx_seq_one_letter_code
_entity_poly.pdbx_strand_id
1 'polypeptide(L)'
;FVQLGENFITPFDREDISHLASRLDDIADFMYASAKYIYLYKAPLDPAYTEFSLLIHKSCVEIQIAVTNLNDFKDPKAVKESCIKINSFENLADDVLSQAIVKLFETDDAIKIMKVKSVLEYLENVTDKAEDVANTIDSILIKYA
;
A
#
# COMPACT_ATOMS: atom_id res chain seq x y z
N PHE A 1 17.89 10.04 4.73
CA PHE A 1 19.11 9.34 4.26
C PHE A 1 20.39 10.03 4.70
N VAL A 2 20.48 11.38 4.69
CA VAL A 2 21.68 12.12 5.14
C VAL A 2 21.97 11.83 6.62
N GLN A 3 20.96 11.85 7.49
CA GLN A 3 21.11 11.51 8.91
C GLN A 3 21.63 10.08 9.16
N LEU A 4 21.26 9.11 8.32
CA LEU A 4 21.74 7.73 8.40
C LEU A 4 23.23 7.63 8.04
N GLY A 5 23.71 8.49 7.14
CA GLY A 5 25.12 8.58 6.78
C GLY A 5 26.00 9.17 7.88
N GLU A 6 25.43 10.04 8.71
CA GLU A 6 26.13 10.74 9.80
C GLU A 6 26.18 9.90 11.09
N ASN A 7 25.24 8.98 11.31
CA ASN A 7 25.21 8.11 12.48
C ASN A 7 26.03 6.84 12.23
N PHE A 8 27.10 6.68 13.02
CA PHE A 8 27.98 5.49 12.93
C PHE A 8 27.30 4.22 13.45
N ILE A 9 26.41 4.33 14.43
CA ILE A 9 25.65 3.23 15.02
C ILE A 9 24.16 3.51 14.80
N THR A 10 23.48 2.64 14.03
CA THR A 10 22.03 2.67 13.85
C THR A 10 21.42 1.40 14.46
N PRO A 11 20.19 1.47 15.05
CA PRO A 11 19.53 0.29 15.61
C PRO A 11 19.18 -0.77 14.56
N PHE A 12 19.10 -0.37 13.29
CA PHE A 12 18.85 -1.24 12.12
C PHE A 12 19.94 -1.08 11.08
N ASP A 13 20.11 -2.10 10.23
CA ASP A 13 20.97 -2.00 9.05
C ASP A 13 20.47 -0.88 8.12
N ARG A 14 21.41 -0.13 7.56
CA ARG A 14 21.11 0.93 6.59
C ARG A 14 20.36 0.40 5.37
N GLU A 15 20.66 -0.82 4.96
CA GLU A 15 19.97 -1.49 3.86
C GLU A 15 18.50 -1.74 4.17
N ASP A 16 18.17 -2.19 5.39
CA ASP A 16 16.79 -2.42 5.82
C ASP A 16 15.99 -1.12 5.83
N ILE A 17 16.58 -0.04 6.35
CA ILE A 17 15.95 1.29 6.38
C ILE A 17 15.76 1.83 4.95
N SER A 18 16.77 1.72 4.10
CA SER A 18 16.71 2.13 2.70
C SER A 18 15.64 1.36 1.93
N HIS A 19 15.57 0.05 2.15
CA HIS A 19 14.58 -0.80 1.52
C HIS A 19 13.16 -0.46 1.96
N LEU A 20 12.94 -0.26 3.27
CA LEU A 20 11.65 0.16 3.80
C LEU A 20 11.22 1.53 3.25
N ALA A 21 12.15 2.50 3.22
CA ALA A 21 11.87 3.82 2.66
C ALA A 21 11.48 3.76 1.17
N SER A 22 12.15 2.92 0.39
CA SER A 22 11.82 2.69 -1.02
C SER A 22 10.43 2.07 -1.20
N ARG A 23 10.04 1.12 -0.33
CA ARG A 23 8.70 0.53 -0.36
C ARG A 23 7.60 1.53 0.01
N LEU A 24 7.87 2.41 0.97
CA LEU A 24 6.95 3.50 1.32
C LEU A 24 6.77 4.52 0.18
N ASP A 25 7.85 4.81 -0.55
CA ASP A 25 7.82 5.68 -1.72
C ASP A 25 6.95 5.09 -2.84
N ASP A 26 7.03 3.78 -3.07
CA ASP A 26 6.18 3.08 -4.05
C ASP A 26 4.68 3.28 -3.78
N ILE A 27 4.26 3.29 -2.51
CA ILE A 27 2.85 3.57 -2.14
C ILE A 27 2.44 4.97 -2.63
N ALA A 28 3.26 5.98 -2.33
CA ALA A 28 2.99 7.37 -2.74
C ALA A 28 2.94 7.51 -4.26
N ASP A 29 3.83 6.84 -4.98
CA ASP A 29 3.90 6.85 -6.43
C ASP A 29 2.63 6.26 -7.07
N PHE A 30 2.15 5.13 -6.59
CA PHE A 30 0.91 4.52 -7.10
C PHE A 30 -0.35 5.30 -6.71
N MET A 31 -0.38 5.92 -5.53
CA MET A 31 -1.47 6.84 -5.14
C MET A 31 -1.51 8.05 -6.08
N TYR A 32 -0.36 8.64 -6.36
CA TYR A 32 -0.25 9.76 -7.30
C TYR A 32 -0.70 9.35 -8.71
N ALA A 33 -0.22 8.20 -9.20
CA ALA A 33 -0.60 7.67 -10.51
C ALA A 33 -2.11 7.43 -10.61
N SER A 34 -2.74 6.87 -9.58
CA SER A 34 -4.19 6.63 -9.54
C SER A 34 -4.97 7.94 -9.70
N ALA A 35 -4.64 8.95 -8.90
CA ALA A 35 -5.29 10.26 -8.98
C ALA A 35 -5.05 10.95 -10.34
N LYS A 36 -3.82 10.87 -10.84
CA LYS A 36 -3.43 11.42 -12.14
C LYS A 36 -4.24 10.81 -13.28
N TYR A 37 -4.42 9.50 -13.29
CA TYR A 37 -5.15 8.84 -14.39
C TYR A 37 -6.66 9.03 -14.31
N ILE A 38 -7.24 9.15 -13.11
CA ILE A 38 -8.63 9.61 -12.99
C ILE A 38 -8.82 10.95 -13.74
N TYR A 39 -7.91 11.89 -13.49
CA TYR A 39 -7.98 13.21 -14.11
C TYR A 39 -7.68 13.20 -15.62
N LEU A 40 -6.55 12.59 -16.02
CA LEU A 40 -6.10 12.60 -17.42
C LEU A 40 -7.05 11.85 -18.36
N TYR A 41 -7.55 10.69 -17.93
CA TYR A 41 -8.46 9.88 -18.74
C TYR A 41 -9.89 10.38 -18.66
N LYS A 42 -10.19 11.34 -17.77
CA LYS A 42 -11.58 11.71 -17.44
C LYS A 42 -12.39 10.45 -17.15
N ALA A 43 -11.83 9.58 -16.31
CA ALA A 43 -12.43 8.31 -15.98
C ALA A 43 -13.77 8.55 -15.26
N PRO A 44 -14.86 7.88 -15.65
CA PRO A 44 -16.12 7.92 -14.92
C PRO A 44 -15.90 7.50 -13.47
N LEU A 45 -16.66 8.10 -12.55
CA LEU A 45 -16.67 7.68 -11.16
C LEU A 45 -17.21 6.26 -11.02
N ASP A 46 -16.57 5.48 -10.18
CA ASP A 46 -16.97 4.12 -9.86
C ASP A 46 -17.02 3.96 -8.32
N PRO A 47 -18.05 3.29 -7.77
CA PRO A 47 -18.15 3.07 -6.32
C PRO A 47 -16.92 2.39 -5.71
N ALA A 48 -16.24 1.53 -6.47
CA ALA A 48 -15.03 0.83 -6.01
C ALA A 48 -13.89 1.80 -5.67
N TYR A 49 -13.83 3.01 -6.26
CA TYR A 49 -12.81 4.00 -5.88
C TYR A 49 -12.91 4.39 -4.40
N THR A 50 -14.13 4.50 -3.88
CA THR A 50 -14.35 4.79 -2.46
C THR A 50 -13.93 3.62 -1.59
N GLU A 51 -14.24 2.40 -1.98
CA GLU A 51 -13.84 1.19 -1.26
C GLU A 51 -12.30 1.07 -1.18
N PHE A 52 -11.60 1.26 -2.32
CA PHE A 52 -10.14 1.31 -2.35
C PHE A 52 -9.58 2.41 -1.47
N SER A 53 -10.14 3.62 -1.53
CA SER A 53 -9.68 4.74 -0.71
C SER A 53 -9.74 4.42 0.78
N LEU A 54 -10.80 3.75 1.24
CA LEU A 54 -10.93 3.31 2.64
C LEU A 54 -9.89 2.25 3.01
N LEU A 55 -9.66 1.26 2.15
CA LEU A 55 -8.67 0.20 2.41
C LEU A 55 -7.25 0.76 2.42
N ILE A 56 -6.92 1.64 1.47
CA ILE A 56 -5.64 2.34 1.41
C ILE A 56 -5.41 3.17 2.69
N HIS A 57 -6.42 3.92 3.11
CA HIS A 57 -6.32 4.73 4.33
C HIS A 57 -6.06 3.84 5.56
N LYS A 58 -6.81 2.75 5.71
CA LYS A 58 -6.61 1.79 6.81
C LYS A 58 -5.21 1.17 6.77
N SER A 59 -4.72 0.81 5.60
CA SER A 59 -3.36 0.28 5.43
C SER A 59 -2.30 1.30 5.85
N CYS A 60 -2.45 2.56 5.46
CA CYS A 60 -1.54 3.63 5.86
C CYS A 60 -1.52 3.87 7.38
N VAL A 61 -2.69 3.79 8.03
CA VAL A 61 -2.78 3.90 9.51
C VAL A 61 -2.02 2.74 10.18
N GLU A 62 -2.23 1.51 9.71
CA GLU A 62 -1.51 0.35 10.28
C GLU A 62 -0.01 0.39 9.98
N ILE A 63 0.42 0.89 8.81
CA ILE A 63 1.84 1.12 8.52
C ILE A 63 2.44 2.11 9.52
N GLN A 64 1.74 3.21 9.81
CA GLN A 64 2.20 4.19 10.79
C GLN A 64 2.35 3.57 12.19
N ILE A 65 1.40 2.75 12.61
CA ILE A 65 1.45 2.02 13.89
C ILE A 65 2.65 1.07 13.90
N ALA A 66 2.83 0.28 12.84
CA ALA A 66 3.93 -0.69 12.73
C ALA A 66 5.29 -0.01 12.80
N VAL A 67 5.50 1.06 12.00
CA VAL A 67 6.77 1.81 11.97
C VAL A 67 7.07 2.47 13.32
N THR A 68 6.06 3.03 13.97
CA THR A 68 6.21 3.67 15.30
C THR A 68 6.64 2.66 16.36
N ASN A 69 6.08 1.45 16.35
CA ASN A 69 6.40 0.41 17.33
C ASN A 69 7.65 -0.40 16.95
N LEU A 70 8.07 -0.35 15.68
CA LEU A 70 9.32 -0.96 15.24
C LEU A 70 10.53 -0.20 15.80
N ASN A 71 10.40 1.12 16.04
CA ASN A 71 11.43 1.90 16.67
C ASN A 71 11.72 1.40 18.09
N ASP A 72 12.98 1.07 18.36
CA ASP A 72 13.45 0.53 19.64
C ASP A 72 12.79 -0.82 20.07
N PHE A 73 12.11 -1.51 19.14
CA PHE A 73 11.38 -2.76 19.40
C PHE A 73 10.42 -2.69 20.61
N LYS A 74 9.74 -1.57 20.75
CA LYS A 74 8.89 -1.29 21.93
C LYS A 74 7.75 -2.29 22.08
N ASP A 75 7.13 -2.68 20.97
CA ASP A 75 6.02 -3.63 20.98
C ASP A 75 6.03 -4.50 19.70
N PRO A 76 6.83 -5.59 19.69
CA PRO A 76 6.87 -6.51 18.55
C PRO A 76 5.52 -7.14 18.22
N LYS A 77 4.66 -7.33 19.21
CA LYS A 77 3.32 -7.88 19.00
C LYS A 77 2.42 -6.92 18.23
N ALA A 78 2.43 -5.64 18.60
CA ALA A 78 1.67 -4.62 17.88
C ALA A 78 2.14 -4.49 16.43
N VAL A 79 3.47 -4.56 16.18
CA VAL A 79 4.01 -4.57 14.81
C VAL A 79 3.44 -5.74 14.00
N LYS A 80 3.47 -6.95 14.57
CA LYS A 80 2.95 -8.14 13.90
C LYS A 80 1.44 -8.06 13.60
N GLU A 81 0.68 -7.58 14.57
CA GLU A 81 -0.77 -7.38 14.40
C GLU A 81 -1.09 -6.39 13.27
N SER A 82 -0.35 -5.29 13.17
CA SER A 82 -0.49 -4.33 12.07
C SER A 82 -0.16 -4.96 10.71
N CYS A 83 0.91 -5.74 10.60
CA CYS A 83 1.26 -6.44 9.36
C CYS A 83 0.15 -7.41 8.93
N ILE A 84 -0.44 -8.17 9.87
CA ILE A 84 -1.56 -9.08 9.60
C ILE A 84 -2.78 -8.32 9.07
N LYS A 85 -3.10 -7.16 9.66
CA LYS A 85 -4.22 -6.32 9.20
C LYS A 85 -3.98 -5.77 7.80
N ILE A 86 -2.77 -5.30 7.49
CA ILE A 86 -2.43 -4.80 6.16
C ILE A 86 -2.64 -5.89 5.11
N ASN A 87 -2.17 -7.11 5.37
CA ASN A 87 -2.39 -8.24 4.47
C ASN A 87 -3.89 -8.57 4.31
N SER A 88 -4.67 -8.44 5.38
CA SER A 88 -6.12 -8.63 5.28
C SER A 88 -6.81 -7.56 4.42
N PHE A 89 -6.32 -6.32 4.44
CA PHE A 89 -6.86 -5.23 3.61
C PHE A 89 -6.51 -5.42 2.14
N GLU A 90 -5.32 -5.95 1.83
CA GLU A 90 -4.92 -6.31 0.48
C GLU A 90 -5.84 -7.42 -0.08
N ASN A 91 -6.09 -8.50 0.66
CA ASN A 91 -7.03 -9.54 0.25
C ASN A 91 -8.45 -9.00 -0.01
N LEU A 92 -8.92 -8.05 0.80
CA LEU A 92 -10.20 -7.37 0.56
C LEU A 92 -10.16 -6.49 -0.70
N ALA A 93 -9.04 -5.85 -0.98
CA ALA A 93 -8.84 -5.04 -2.18
C ALA A 93 -8.87 -5.90 -3.45
N ASP A 94 -8.27 -7.07 -3.44
CA ASP A 94 -8.36 -8.07 -4.50
C ASP A 94 -9.81 -8.45 -4.80
N ASP A 95 -10.60 -8.69 -3.76
CA ASP A 95 -12.02 -9.00 -3.91
C ASP A 95 -12.80 -7.82 -4.51
N VAL A 96 -12.49 -6.59 -4.06
CA VAL A 96 -13.10 -5.35 -4.61
C VAL A 96 -12.76 -5.22 -6.09
N LEU A 97 -11.50 -5.42 -6.49
CA LEU A 97 -11.06 -5.37 -7.88
C LEU A 97 -11.84 -6.38 -8.74
N SER A 98 -11.88 -7.63 -8.31
CA SER A 98 -12.53 -8.70 -9.04
C SER A 98 -14.02 -8.43 -9.26
N GLN A 99 -14.72 -8.00 -8.21
CA GLN A 99 -16.15 -7.68 -8.29
C GLN A 99 -16.41 -6.43 -9.16
N ALA A 100 -15.58 -5.40 -9.03
CA ALA A 100 -15.70 -4.18 -9.82
C ALA A 100 -15.49 -4.44 -11.31
N ILE A 101 -14.51 -5.29 -11.68
CA ILE A 101 -14.24 -5.66 -13.07
C ILE A 101 -15.39 -6.49 -13.65
N VAL A 102 -15.92 -7.47 -12.92
CA VAL A 102 -17.08 -8.25 -13.37
C VAL A 102 -18.26 -7.31 -13.68
N LYS A 103 -18.55 -6.39 -12.77
CA LYS A 103 -19.64 -5.42 -12.97
C LYS A 103 -19.35 -4.45 -14.13
N LEU A 104 -18.09 -4.05 -14.31
CA LEU A 104 -17.68 -3.17 -15.40
C LEU A 104 -17.90 -3.81 -16.77
N PHE A 105 -17.69 -5.13 -16.89
CA PHE A 105 -17.92 -5.86 -18.14
C PHE A 105 -19.40 -6.10 -18.49
N GLU A 106 -20.33 -5.68 -17.63
CA GLU A 106 -21.78 -5.67 -17.99
C GLU A 106 -22.14 -4.58 -18.98
N THR A 107 -21.28 -3.58 -19.21
CA THR A 107 -21.47 -2.56 -20.24
C THR A 107 -20.75 -2.92 -21.54
N ASP A 108 -21.30 -2.46 -22.68
CA ASP A 108 -20.67 -2.58 -24.00
C ASP A 108 -19.75 -1.39 -24.34
N ASP A 109 -19.61 -0.42 -23.43
CA ASP A 109 -18.76 0.76 -23.63
C ASP A 109 -17.29 0.40 -23.40
N ALA A 110 -16.59 0.02 -24.47
CA ALA A 110 -15.20 -0.39 -24.43
C ALA A 110 -14.26 0.72 -23.89
N ILE A 111 -14.52 1.99 -24.23
CA ILE A 111 -13.70 3.12 -23.75
C ILE A 111 -13.86 3.30 -22.24
N LYS A 112 -15.09 3.21 -21.72
CA LYS A 112 -15.36 3.25 -20.29
C LYS A 112 -14.65 2.09 -19.58
N ILE A 113 -14.72 0.87 -20.11
CA ILE A 113 -14.05 -0.30 -19.56
C ILE A 113 -12.55 -0.04 -19.45
N MET A 114 -11.91 0.44 -20.52
CA MET A 114 -10.46 0.71 -20.51
C MET A 114 -10.06 1.74 -19.47
N LYS A 115 -10.79 2.85 -19.37
CA LYS A 115 -10.51 3.94 -18.43
C LYS A 115 -10.66 3.48 -16.97
N VAL A 116 -11.81 2.91 -16.63
CA VAL A 116 -12.14 2.53 -15.27
C VAL A 116 -11.27 1.35 -14.81
N LYS A 117 -11.09 0.34 -15.66
CA LYS A 117 -10.23 -0.80 -15.36
C LYS A 117 -8.80 -0.38 -15.06
N SER A 118 -8.24 0.53 -15.86
CA SER A 118 -6.90 1.06 -15.65
C SER A 118 -6.77 1.74 -14.27
N VAL A 119 -7.74 2.57 -13.88
CA VAL A 119 -7.73 3.23 -12.57
C VAL A 119 -7.85 2.22 -11.43
N LEU A 120 -8.75 1.24 -11.55
CA LEU A 120 -8.93 0.18 -10.54
C LEU A 120 -7.63 -0.61 -10.31
N GLU A 121 -6.93 -0.97 -11.38
CA GLU A 121 -5.64 -1.67 -11.29
C GLU A 121 -4.56 -0.82 -10.62
N TYR A 122 -4.51 0.49 -10.87
CA TYR A 122 -3.59 1.38 -10.16
C TYR A 122 -3.93 1.49 -8.67
N LEU A 123 -5.21 1.54 -8.31
CA LEU A 123 -5.64 1.60 -6.91
C LEU A 123 -5.32 0.29 -6.16
N GLU A 124 -5.52 -0.84 -6.82
CA GLU A 124 -5.15 -2.15 -6.26
C GLU A 124 -3.63 -2.26 -6.06
N ASN A 125 -2.82 -1.78 -7.01
CA ASN A 125 -1.38 -1.71 -6.82
C ASN A 125 -0.95 -0.91 -5.58
N VAL A 126 -1.74 0.07 -5.12
CA VAL A 126 -1.44 0.78 -3.85
C VAL A 126 -1.55 -0.19 -2.66
N THR A 127 -2.56 -1.03 -2.64
CA THR A 127 -2.75 -2.03 -1.57
C THR A 127 -1.69 -3.13 -1.62
N ASP A 128 -1.29 -3.57 -2.81
CA ASP A 128 -0.14 -4.46 -3.01
C ASP A 128 1.14 -3.87 -2.44
N LYS A 129 1.41 -2.60 -2.71
CA LYS A 129 2.59 -1.92 -2.19
C LYS A 129 2.54 -1.75 -0.67
N ALA A 130 1.35 -1.60 -0.10
CA ALA A 130 1.19 -1.62 1.36
C ALA A 130 1.52 -3.01 1.94
N GLU A 131 1.14 -4.10 1.28
CA GLU A 131 1.55 -5.45 1.66
C GLU A 131 3.07 -5.64 1.56
N ASP A 132 3.71 -5.16 0.48
CA ASP A 132 5.17 -5.17 0.35
C ASP A 132 5.86 -4.47 1.54
N VAL A 133 5.31 -3.36 2.02
CA VAL A 133 5.79 -2.66 3.23
C VAL A 133 5.62 -3.54 4.47
N ALA A 134 4.46 -4.15 4.65
CA ALA A 134 4.20 -5.04 5.79
C ALA A 134 5.18 -6.23 5.81
N ASN A 135 5.42 -6.85 4.65
CA ASN A 135 6.36 -7.96 4.51
C ASN A 135 7.80 -7.52 4.81
N THR A 136 8.18 -6.32 4.40
CA THR A 136 9.49 -5.75 4.72
C THR A 136 9.63 -5.50 6.23
N ILE A 137 8.61 -4.93 6.87
CA ILE A 137 8.59 -4.71 8.33
C ILE A 137 8.67 -6.04 9.09
N ASP A 138 7.89 -7.04 8.68
CA ASP A 138 7.91 -8.37 9.31
C ASP A 138 9.29 -9.02 9.19
N SER A 139 9.95 -8.89 8.04
CA SER A 139 11.32 -9.37 7.83
C SER A 139 12.33 -8.69 8.74
N ILE A 140 12.22 -7.38 8.93
CA ILE A 140 13.05 -6.62 9.88
C ILE A 140 12.79 -7.10 11.31
N LEU A 141 11.51 -7.26 11.68
CA LEU A 141 11.13 -7.71 13.00
C LEU A 141 11.74 -9.08 13.32
N ILE A 142 11.68 -10.04 12.39
CA ILE A 142 12.25 -11.38 12.54
C ILE A 142 13.77 -11.31 12.68
N LYS A 143 14.44 -10.46 11.92
CA LYS A 143 15.90 -10.33 11.92
C LYS A 143 16.44 -9.80 13.25
N TYR A 144 15.71 -8.92 13.91
CA TYR A 144 16.17 -8.22 15.12
C TYR A 144 15.44 -8.61 16.41
N ALA A 145 14.46 -9.51 16.32
CA ALA A 145 13.71 -10.00 17.49
C ALA A 145 14.44 -11.10 18.31
#